data_72a155f402b3b2b26ac7b858acc2950e
#
_entry.id   72a155f402b3b2b26ac7b858acc2950e
#
_cell.length_a   1.000
_cell.length_b   1.000
_cell.length_c   1.000
_cell.angle_alpha   90.00
_cell.angle_beta   90.00
_cell.angle_gamma   90.00
#
_symmetry.space_group_name_H-M   'P 1'
#
loop_
_entity.id
_entity.type
_entity.pdbx_description
1 polymer ?
#
loop_
_entity_poly.entity_id
_entity_poly.type
_entity_poly.pdbx_seq_one_letter_code
_entity_poly.pdbx_strand_id
1 'polypeptide(L)' 'MFLKEINSSTAQREIDKLFKAAYREVILLTRHNKEAVVVMSKAKYTKLIKAANK' A
#
# COMPACT_ATOMS: atom_id res chain seq x y z
N MET A 1 -3.55 9.67 8.36
CA MET A 1 -3.06 8.51 7.61
C MET A 1 -2.08 8.97 6.55
N PHE A 2 -0.90 8.42 6.54
CA PHE A 2 0.09 8.74 5.52
C PHE A 2 -0.07 7.84 4.31
N LEU A 3 0.00 8.44 3.15
CA LEU A 3 -0.02 7.72 1.89
C LEU A 3 1.31 7.97 1.18
N LYS A 4 2.19 6.98 1.21
CA LYS A 4 3.47 7.06 0.55
C LYS A 4 3.32 6.54 -0.88
N GLU A 5 3.84 7.29 -1.83
CA GLU A 5 3.77 6.91 -3.24
C GLU A 5 5.05 6.22 -3.67
N ILE A 6 4.93 5.04 -4.27
CA ILE A 6 6.06 4.27 -4.76
C ILE A 6 5.76 3.80 -6.18
N ASN A 7 6.75 3.93 -7.05
CA ASN A 7 6.65 3.45 -8.42
C ASN A 7 6.79 1.93 -8.46
N SER A 8 6.07 1.28 -9.38
CA SER A 8 6.08 -0.19 -9.48
C SER A 8 7.47 -0.78 -9.76
N SER A 9 8.29 -0.07 -10.52
CA SER A 9 9.64 -0.54 -10.79
C SER A 9 10.48 -0.60 -9.52
N THR A 10 10.36 0.44 -8.68
CA THR A 10 11.03 0.47 -7.40
C THR A 10 10.51 -0.62 -6.47
N ALA A 11 9.18 -0.82 -6.48
CA ALA A 11 8.56 -1.84 -5.64
C ALA A 11 9.06 -3.24 -6.00
N GLN A 12 9.20 -3.52 -7.29
CA GLN A 12 9.69 -4.82 -7.74
C GLN A 12 11.12 -5.08 -7.28
N ARG A 13 11.98 -4.07 -7.34
CA ARG A 13 13.37 -4.21 -6.92
C ARG A 13 13.52 -4.30 -5.42
N GLU A 14 12.61 -3.66 -4.68
CA GLU A 14 12.72 -3.55 -3.23
C GLU A 14 11.48 -4.08 -2.54
N ILE A 15 11.06 -5.27 -2.96
CA ILE A 15 9.81 -5.84 -2.47
C ILE A 15 9.79 -6.01 -0.94
N ASP A 16 10.93 -6.41 -0.35
CA ASP A 16 11.01 -6.57 1.11
C ASP A 16 10.81 -5.24 1.83
N LYS A 17 11.37 -4.18 1.27
CA LYS A 17 11.20 -2.85 1.83
C LYS A 17 9.74 -2.39 1.70
N LEU A 18 9.10 -2.74 0.60
CA LEU A 18 7.70 -2.44 0.38
C LEU A 18 6.83 -3.08 1.45
N PHE A 19 7.05 -4.36 1.74
CA PHE A 19 6.31 -5.05 2.79
C PHE A 19 6.49 -4.38 4.15
N LYS A 20 7.73 -4.04 4.49
CA LYS A 20 8.01 -3.37 5.77
C LYS A 20 7.32 -2.01 5.85
N ALA A 21 7.37 -1.25 4.78
CA ALA A 21 6.73 0.06 4.75
C ALA A 21 5.21 -0.06 4.86
N ALA A 22 4.63 -1.08 4.26
CA ALA A 22 3.18 -1.29 4.28
C ALA A 22 2.66 -1.61 5.68
N TYR A 23 3.50 -2.14 6.57
CA TYR A 23 3.11 -2.36 7.96
C TYR A 23 3.01 -1.05 8.74
N ARG A 24 3.73 -0.04 8.31
CA ARG A 24 3.76 1.25 9.00
C ARG A 24 2.75 2.23 8.43
N GLU A 25 2.58 2.22 7.12
CA GLU A 25 1.75 3.20 6.46
C GLU A 25 1.13 2.61 5.20
N VAL A 26 0.11 3.31 4.71
CA VAL A 26 -0.54 2.91 3.45
C VAL A 26 0.32 3.39 2.29
N ILE A 27 0.55 2.51 1.33
CA ILE A 27 1.40 2.78 0.17
C ILE A 27 0.53 2.91 -1.07
N LEU A 28 0.74 3.98 -1.82
CA LEU A 28 0.12 4.14 -3.14
C LEU A 28 1.12 3.64 -4.18
N LEU A 29 0.81 2.51 -4.78
CA LEU A 29 1.67 1.92 -5.79
C LEU A 29 1.25 2.40 -7.16
N THR A 30 2.13 3.14 -7.83
CA THR A 30 1.83 3.73 -9.13
C THR A 30 2.52 2.98 -10.24
N ARG A 31 1.94 3.07 -11.41
CA ARG A 31 2.44 2.42 -12.60
C ARG A 31 2.24 3.34 -13.78
N HIS A 32 3.21 3.35 -14.69
CA HIS A 32 3.14 4.21 -15.86
C HIS A 32 1.87 3.92 -16.67
N ASN A 33 1.06 4.95 -16.89
CA ASN A 33 -0.19 4.87 -17.67
C ASN A 33 -1.19 3.82 -17.20
N LYS A 34 -1.13 3.44 -15.93
CA LYS A 34 -2.07 2.50 -15.34
C LYS A 34 -2.66 3.06 -14.06
N GLU A 35 -3.80 2.52 -13.65
CA GLU A 35 -4.40 2.91 -12.40
C GLU A 35 -3.49 2.52 -11.23
N ALA A 36 -3.41 3.42 -10.25
CA ALA A 36 -2.67 3.14 -9.03
C ALA A 36 -3.43 2.14 -8.16
N VAL A 37 -2.69 1.39 -7.36
CA VAL A 37 -3.27 0.47 -6.38
C VAL A 37 -2.75 0.84 -5.00
N VAL A 38 -3.48 0.43 -3.98
CA VAL A 38 -3.10 0.70 -2.60
C VAL A 38 -2.58 -0.57 -1.97
N VAL A 39 -1.45 -0.46 -1.28
CA VAL A 39 -0.84 -1.58 -0.56
C VAL A 39 -0.83 -1.25 0.92
N MET A 40 -1.32 -2.17 1.74
CA MET A 40 -1.36 -1.99 3.18
C MET A 40 -1.27 -3.34 3.87
N SER A 41 -0.99 -3.33 5.17
CA SER A 41 -0.97 -4.56 5.94
C SER A 41 -2.39 -5.13 6.04
N LYS A 42 -2.49 -6.44 6.22
CA LYS A 42 -3.77 -7.10 6.39
C LYS A 42 -4.54 -6.55 7.60
N ALA A 43 -3.80 -6.22 8.67
CA ALA A 43 -4.43 -5.68 9.86
C ALA A 43 -5.11 -4.33 9.58
N LYS A 44 -4.46 -3.47 8.81
CA LYS A 44 -5.06 -2.18 8.43
C LYS A 44 -6.28 -2.38 7.55
N TYR A 45 -6.18 -3.29 6.61
CA TYR A 45 -7.29 -3.58 5.71
C TYR A 45 -8.50 -4.09 6.49
N THR A 46 -8.27 -4.99 7.44
CA THR A 46 -9.33 -5.54 8.27
C THR A 46 -10.03 -4.43 9.08
N LYS A 47 -9.25 -3.52 9.62
CA LYS A 47 -9.81 -2.39 10.37
C LYS A 47 -10.68 -1.50 9.49
N LEU A 48 -10.23 -1.25 8.26
CA LEU A 48 -11.00 -0.44 7.32
C LEU A 48 -12.33 -1.11 6.97
N ILE A 49 -12.31 -2.40 6.71
CA ILE A 49 -13.52 -3.15 6.38
C ILE A 49 -14.51 -3.13 7.54
N LYS A 50 -14.04 -3.36 8.76
CA LYS A 50 -14.90 -3.32 9.95
C LYS A 50 -15.52 -1.96 10.14
N ALA A 51 -14.75 -0.90 9.94
CA ALA A 51 -15.26 0.46 10.09
C ALA A 51 -16.32 0.77 9.01
N ALA A 52 -16.12 0.26 7.81
CA ALA A 52 -17.04 0.50 6.71
C ALA A 52 -18.35 -0.28 6.86
N ASN A 53 -18.32 -1.41 7.57
CA ASN A 53 -19.48 -2.30 7.71
C ASN A 53 -20.30 -2.06 8.99
N LYS A 54 -20.13 -0.92 9.60
CA LYS A 54 -20.93 -0.59 10.76
C LYS A 54 -22.36 -0.25 10.39
#